data_05b5ae8d7a619ea41a2fb363a5443e54
#
_entry.id   05b5ae8d7a619ea41a2fb363a5443e54
#
_cell.length_a   1.000
_cell.length_b   1.000
_cell.length_c   1.000
_cell.angle_alpha   90.00
_cell.angle_beta   90.00
_cell.angle_gamma   90.00
#
_symmetry.space_group_name_H-M   'P 1'
#
loop_
_entity.id
_entity.type
_entity.pdbx_description
1 polymer ?
#
loop_
_entity_poly.entity_id
_entity_poly.type
_entity_poly.pdbx_seq_one_letter_code
_entity_poly.pdbx_strand_id
1 'polypeptide(L)'
;MLYPIFQHAYFVNDVEEAAHKWNRLYGAGPFVMVPHHKTDKFQFRDTPQEADVSYGFGYLGSNQIQFIAQHDETPSIYRDMYQKGEEGFHHVGCMVNDFAAARQRMLDLGFVNACELWADDVNAAYFDTREVNGGFTEIHGDPVHILASFATWKRAHDNLKPGDSPIMDMSAPFQEGRDPDYL
;
A
#
# COMPACT_ATOMS: atom_id res chain seq x y z
N MET A 1 8.99 -20.77 3.45
CA MET A 1 9.54 -19.43 3.68
C MET A 1 8.42 -18.56 4.23
N LEU A 2 8.68 -17.78 5.25
CA LEU A 2 7.70 -16.86 5.84
C LEU A 2 7.95 -15.48 5.21
N TYR A 3 6.89 -14.85 4.72
CA TYR A 3 6.97 -13.48 4.23
C TYR A 3 6.58 -12.54 5.37
N PRO A 4 7.46 -11.60 5.78
CA PRO A 4 7.10 -10.66 6.82
C PRO A 4 6.02 -9.69 6.31
N ILE A 5 5.05 -9.41 7.17
CA ILE A 5 4.09 -8.33 6.92
C ILE A 5 4.82 -7.01 7.16
N PHE A 6 4.89 -6.17 6.13
CA PHE A 6 5.51 -4.85 6.23
C PHE A 6 4.49 -3.71 6.19
N GLN A 7 3.28 -3.99 5.69
CA GLN A 7 2.26 -2.98 5.42
C GLN A 7 0.89 -3.42 5.97
N HIS A 8 0.14 -2.44 6.47
CA HIS A 8 -1.29 -2.55 6.76
C HIS A 8 -2.03 -1.49 5.96
N ALA A 9 -3.02 -1.91 5.17
CA ALA A 9 -3.76 -1.04 4.28
C ALA A 9 -5.22 -0.88 4.72
N TYR A 10 -5.72 0.33 4.59
CA TYR A 10 -7.08 0.71 4.96
C TYR A 10 -7.77 1.39 3.79
N PHE A 11 -8.97 0.92 3.48
CA PHE A 11 -9.87 1.63 2.57
C PHE A 11 -10.53 2.78 3.32
N VAL A 12 -10.46 3.97 2.73
CA VAL A 12 -10.94 5.23 3.32
C VAL A 12 -11.69 6.06 2.29
N ASN A 13 -12.52 6.98 2.74
CA ASN A 13 -13.23 7.88 1.82
C ASN A 13 -12.34 9.01 1.30
N ASP A 14 -11.35 9.44 2.10
CA ASP A 14 -10.42 10.52 1.78
C ASP A 14 -9.05 10.21 2.39
N VAL A 15 -8.01 10.06 1.53
CA VAL A 15 -6.66 9.68 1.97
C VAL A 15 -5.98 10.78 2.78
N GLU A 16 -6.24 12.06 2.44
CA GLU A 16 -5.63 13.20 3.14
C GLU A 16 -6.27 13.37 4.52
N GLU A 17 -7.61 13.29 4.60
CA GLU A 17 -8.31 13.32 5.88
C GLU A 17 -7.89 12.18 6.80
N ALA A 18 -7.71 10.96 6.25
CA ALA A 18 -7.23 9.81 7.00
C ALA A 18 -5.80 10.04 7.53
N ALA A 19 -4.90 10.59 6.71
CA ALA A 19 -3.54 10.93 7.12
C ALA A 19 -3.54 11.92 8.29
N HIS A 20 -4.34 12.97 8.23
CA HIS A 20 -4.48 13.93 9.32
C HIS A 20 -5.04 13.30 10.60
N LYS A 21 -6.06 12.44 10.49
CA LYS A 21 -6.65 11.72 11.64
C LYS A 21 -5.63 10.80 12.31
N TRP A 22 -4.88 10.02 11.51
CA TRP A 22 -3.89 9.07 12.03
C TRP A 22 -2.66 9.76 12.62
N ASN A 23 -2.22 10.85 12.02
CA ASN A 23 -1.14 11.65 12.59
C ASN A 23 -1.54 12.21 13.95
N ARG A 24 -2.72 12.84 14.06
CA ARG A 24 -3.20 13.42 15.32
C ARG A 24 -3.38 12.39 16.43
N LEU A 25 -3.83 11.18 16.09
CA LEU A 25 -4.15 10.15 17.08
C LEU A 25 -2.94 9.29 17.44
N TYR A 26 -2.12 8.94 16.44
CA TYR A 26 -1.06 7.94 16.61
C TYR A 26 0.36 8.48 16.31
N GLY A 27 0.49 9.68 15.74
CA GLY A 27 1.78 10.20 15.28
C GLY A 27 2.25 9.54 13.98
N ALA A 28 1.33 8.94 13.20
CA ALA A 28 1.67 8.33 11.92
C ALA A 28 2.04 9.38 10.84
N GLY A 29 2.81 8.99 9.85
CA GLY A 29 3.22 9.84 8.72
C GLY A 29 4.70 10.25 8.79
N PRO A 30 5.17 11.26 8.01
CA PRO A 30 4.36 11.94 7.00
C PRO A 30 3.95 10.99 5.88
N PHE A 31 2.81 11.27 5.24
CA PHE A 31 2.27 10.45 4.16
C PHE A 31 2.61 11.05 2.80
N VAL A 32 3.06 10.20 1.88
CA VAL A 32 3.18 10.51 0.44
C VAL A 32 1.83 10.26 -0.20
N MET A 33 1.32 11.24 -0.92
CA MET A 33 0.05 11.15 -1.65
C MET A 33 0.28 10.81 -3.11
N VAL A 34 -0.45 9.82 -3.61
CA VAL A 34 -0.45 9.40 -5.01
C VAL A 34 -1.88 9.51 -5.54
N PRO A 35 -2.30 10.71 -5.98
CA PRO A 35 -3.65 10.92 -6.45
C PRO A 35 -3.87 10.28 -7.82
N HIS A 36 -5.05 9.71 -8.05
CA HIS A 36 -5.50 9.18 -9.34
C HIS A 36 -4.45 8.30 -10.03
N HIS A 37 -3.92 7.32 -9.29
CA HIS A 37 -2.82 6.47 -9.72
C HIS A 37 -3.18 5.70 -11.00
N LYS A 38 -2.27 5.73 -11.97
CA LYS A 38 -2.39 4.94 -13.21
C LYS A 38 -1.58 3.67 -13.10
N THR A 39 -2.17 2.56 -13.48
CA THR A 39 -1.53 1.25 -13.56
C THR A 39 -1.51 0.76 -15.00
N ASP A 40 -0.49 0.00 -15.38
CA ASP A 40 -0.44 -0.66 -16.69
C ASP A 40 -1.41 -1.83 -16.77
N LYS A 41 -1.65 -2.46 -15.62
CA LYS A 41 -2.62 -3.54 -15.45
C LYS A 41 -3.35 -3.38 -14.12
N PHE A 42 -4.67 -3.38 -14.19
CA PHE A 42 -5.55 -3.60 -13.05
C PHE A 42 -6.51 -4.72 -13.42
N GLN A 43 -6.27 -5.92 -12.89
CA GLN A 43 -7.08 -7.09 -13.21
C GLN A 43 -7.77 -7.60 -11.96
N PHE A 44 -9.08 -7.43 -11.90
CA PHE A 44 -9.90 -7.89 -10.78
C PHE A 44 -10.70 -9.13 -11.22
N ARG A 45 -10.54 -10.27 -10.52
CA ARG A 45 -11.19 -11.57 -10.82
C ARG A 45 -11.12 -11.91 -12.32
N ASP A 46 -9.90 -11.88 -12.87
CA ASP A 46 -9.61 -12.16 -14.30
C ASP A 46 -10.23 -11.18 -15.32
N THR A 47 -10.86 -10.09 -14.87
CA THR A 47 -11.42 -9.05 -15.72
C THR A 47 -10.57 -7.78 -15.62
N PRO A 48 -10.03 -7.25 -16.74
CA PRO A 48 -9.37 -5.95 -16.76
C PRO A 48 -10.33 -4.84 -16.31
N GLN A 49 -9.84 -3.92 -15.48
CA GLN A 49 -10.58 -2.79 -14.94
C GLN A 49 -9.73 -1.51 -15.01
N GLU A 50 -10.38 -0.36 -14.92
CA GLU A 50 -9.74 0.96 -14.86
C GLU A 50 -10.33 1.77 -13.70
N ALA A 51 -10.18 1.27 -12.48
CA ALA A 51 -10.67 1.97 -11.28
C ALA A 51 -9.83 3.22 -11.02
N ASP A 52 -10.49 4.33 -10.71
CA ASP A 52 -9.85 5.58 -10.32
C ASP A 52 -9.53 5.57 -8.82
N VAL A 53 -8.26 5.38 -8.49
CA VAL A 53 -7.81 5.13 -7.10
C VAL A 53 -6.70 6.09 -6.70
N SER A 54 -6.82 6.64 -5.51
CA SER A 54 -5.75 7.41 -4.84
C SER A 54 -5.17 6.63 -3.67
N TYR A 55 -3.86 6.80 -3.45
CA TYR A 55 -3.15 6.19 -2.34
C TYR A 55 -2.47 7.23 -1.45
N GLY A 56 -2.36 6.90 -0.16
CA GLY A 56 -1.50 7.57 0.80
C GLY A 56 -0.58 6.55 1.47
N PHE A 57 0.75 6.77 1.47
CA PHE A 57 1.73 5.89 2.08
C PHE A 57 2.51 6.61 3.17
N GLY A 58 2.56 6.05 4.36
CA GLY A 58 3.32 6.59 5.49
C GLY A 58 3.72 5.49 6.45
N TYR A 59 4.23 5.87 7.62
CA TYR A 59 4.66 4.90 8.63
C TYR A 59 4.06 5.20 9.99
N LEU A 60 3.91 4.13 10.78
CA LEU A 60 3.65 4.15 12.21
C LEU A 60 4.62 3.16 12.87
N GLY A 61 5.68 3.68 13.51
CA GLY A 61 6.79 2.86 13.96
C GLY A 61 7.48 2.15 12.79
N SER A 62 7.59 0.84 12.82
CA SER A 62 8.17 0.03 11.73
C SER A 62 7.15 -0.41 10.68
N ASN A 63 5.85 -0.18 10.89
CA ASN A 63 4.81 -0.62 9.96
C ASN A 63 4.51 0.47 8.94
N GLN A 64 4.50 0.12 7.66
CA GLN A 64 3.95 1.00 6.64
C GLN A 64 2.43 0.98 6.71
N ILE A 65 1.83 2.17 6.70
CA ILE A 65 0.39 2.36 6.63
C ILE A 65 0.04 2.86 5.24
N GLN A 66 -0.89 2.19 4.59
CA GLN A 66 -1.44 2.61 3.31
C GLN A 66 -2.91 3.01 3.48
N PHE A 67 -3.28 4.16 2.93
CA PHE A 67 -4.66 4.54 2.72
C PHE A 67 -5.01 4.42 1.25
N ILE A 68 -6.24 4.00 0.96
CA ILE A 68 -6.76 3.73 -0.38
C ILE A 68 -8.13 4.37 -0.48
N ALA A 69 -8.33 5.24 -1.46
CA ALA A 69 -9.64 5.78 -1.79
C ALA A 69 -9.96 5.53 -3.27
N GLN A 70 -11.12 4.95 -3.55
CA GLN A 70 -11.62 4.80 -4.91
C GLN A 70 -12.68 5.84 -5.19
N HIS A 71 -12.52 6.60 -6.30
CA HIS A 71 -13.34 7.76 -6.65
C HIS A 71 -14.56 7.42 -7.51
N ASP A 72 -14.55 6.24 -8.13
CA ASP A 72 -15.62 5.74 -8.99
C ASP A 72 -16.29 4.48 -8.44
N GLU A 73 -17.24 3.92 -9.19
CA GLU A 73 -17.95 2.68 -8.85
C GLU A 73 -17.46 1.48 -9.69
N THR A 74 -16.30 1.59 -10.35
CA THR A 74 -15.72 0.50 -11.13
C THR A 74 -15.50 -0.72 -10.23
N PRO A 75 -15.90 -1.93 -10.65
CA PRO A 75 -15.64 -3.14 -9.89
C PRO A 75 -14.15 -3.31 -9.60
N SER A 76 -13.81 -3.55 -8.35
CA SER A 76 -12.43 -3.65 -7.90
C SER A 76 -12.32 -4.53 -6.66
N ILE A 77 -11.11 -4.87 -6.27
CA ILE A 77 -10.82 -5.53 -5.00
C ILE A 77 -11.28 -4.68 -3.80
N TYR A 78 -11.28 -3.35 -3.93
CA TYR A 78 -11.70 -2.42 -2.88
C TYR A 78 -13.22 -2.45 -2.71
N ARG A 79 -13.96 -2.39 -3.85
CA ARG A 79 -15.43 -2.48 -3.87
C ARG A 79 -15.95 -3.89 -3.56
N ASP A 80 -15.10 -4.92 -3.61
CA ASP A 80 -15.44 -6.29 -3.16
C ASP A 80 -15.61 -6.36 -1.62
N MET A 81 -15.00 -5.44 -0.88
CA MET A 81 -15.10 -5.36 0.58
C MET A 81 -15.97 -4.21 1.07
N TYR A 82 -15.93 -3.06 0.41
CA TYR A 82 -16.49 -1.81 0.92
C TYR A 82 -17.40 -1.13 -0.08
N GLN A 83 -18.63 -0.85 0.34
CA GLN A 83 -19.53 0.00 -0.43
C GLN A 83 -19.09 1.47 -0.32
N LYS A 84 -19.67 2.32 -1.17
CA LYS A 84 -19.41 3.76 -1.11
C LYS A 84 -19.76 4.32 0.27
N GLY A 85 -18.81 5.02 0.88
CA GLY A 85 -18.95 5.62 2.21
C GLY A 85 -18.54 4.71 3.36
N GLU A 86 -18.28 3.42 3.12
CA GLU A 86 -17.69 2.52 4.11
C GLU A 86 -16.16 2.65 4.14
N GLU A 87 -15.59 2.39 5.31
CA GLU A 87 -14.14 2.42 5.56
C GLU A 87 -13.72 1.24 6.42
N GLY A 88 -12.47 0.80 6.30
CA GLY A 88 -11.94 -0.22 7.19
C GLY A 88 -10.63 -0.84 6.73
N PHE A 89 -10.15 -1.82 7.50
CA PHE A 89 -8.96 -2.60 7.16
C PHE A 89 -9.21 -3.37 5.86
N HIS A 90 -8.27 -3.28 4.91
CA HIS A 90 -8.41 -3.92 3.61
C HIS A 90 -7.44 -5.09 3.41
N HIS A 91 -6.14 -4.89 3.65
CA HIS A 91 -5.16 -5.95 3.43
C HIS A 91 -3.90 -5.78 4.29
N VAL A 92 -3.13 -6.87 4.36
CA VAL A 92 -1.73 -6.85 4.76
C VAL A 92 -0.84 -7.01 3.53
N GLY A 93 0.28 -6.29 3.49
CA GLY A 93 1.30 -6.41 2.43
C GLY A 93 2.51 -7.21 2.89
N CYS A 94 2.96 -8.13 2.03
CA CYS A 94 4.19 -8.92 2.20
C CYS A 94 5.16 -8.61 1.06
N MET A 95 6.38 -8.16 1.37
CA MET A 95 7.42 -7.96 0.39
C MET A 95 8.06 -9.29 0.01
N VAL A 96 8.23 -9.56 -1.29
CA VAL A 96 8.77 -10.82 -1.80
C VAL A 96 9.84 -10.57 -2.86
N ASN A 97 10.93 -11.31 -2.78
CA ASN A 97 12.05 -11.21 -3.73
C ASN A 97 11.91 -12.14 -4.97
N ASP A 98 11.02 -13.11 -4.90
CA ASP A 98 10.63 -13.97 -6.02
C ASP A 98 9.10 -13.96 -6.11
N PHE A 99 8.60 -12.99 -6.87
CA PHE A 99 7.16 -12.77 -7.02
C PHE A 99 6.46 -14.00 -7.62
N ALA A 100 7.07 -14.64 -8.62
CA ALA A 100 6.46 -15.80 -9.28
C ALA A 100 6.34 -17.00 -8.31
N ALA A 101 7.39 -17.29 -7.55
CA ALA A 101 7.37 -18.37 -6.57
C ALA A 101 6.41 -18.06 -5.41
N ALA A 102 6.37 -16.82 -4.95
CA ALA A 102 5.44 -16.41 -3.90
C ALA A 102 3.98 -16.53 -4.36
N ARG A 103 3.69 -16.06 -5.59
CA ARG A 103 2.36 -16.19 -6.20
C ARG A 103 1.93 -17.65 -6.32
N GLN A 104 2.81 -18.51 -6.84
CA GLN A 104 2.51 -19.94 -6.97
C GLN A 104 2.25 -20.56 -5.61
N ARG A 105 3.05 -20.23 -4.59
CA ARG A 105 2.84 -20.71 -3.23
C ARG A 105 1.46 -20.37 -2.68
N MET A 106 0.97 -19.15 -2.90
CA MET A 106 -0.37 -18.75 -2.45
C MET A 106 -1.46 -19.59 -3.12
N LEU A 107 -1.31 -19.86 -4.43
CA LEU A 107 -2.22 -20.74 -5.17
C LEU A 107 -2.17 -22.19 -4.67
N ASP A 108 -0.97 -22.73 -4.39
CA ASP A 108 -0.79 -24.09 -3.86
C ASP A 108 -1.41 -24.26 -2.46
N LEU A 109 -1.48 -23.16 -1.69
CA LEU A 109 -2.19 -23.12 -0.41
C LEU A 109 -3.71 -23.02 -0.56
N GLY A 110 -4.21 -22.89 -1.79
CA GLY A 110 -5.64 -22.85 -2.11
C GLY A 110 -6.28 -21.46 -2.06
N PHE A 111 -5.49 -20.38 -1.87
CA PHE A 111 -6.02 -19.03 -1.87
C PHE A 111 -6.33 -18.54 -3.29
N VAL A 112 -7.46 -17.87 -3.44
CA VAL A 112 -7.89 -17.29 -4.72
C VAL A 112 -7.13 -15.99 -4.98
N ASN A 113 -6.49 -15.87 -6.15
CA ASN A 113 -5.96 -14.60 -6.63
C ASN A 113 -7.13 -13.68 -7.03
N ALA A 114 -7.39 -12.67 -6.22
CA ALA A 114 -8.53 -11.78 -6.41
C ALA A 114 -8.19 -10.56 -7.29
N CYS A 115 -6.92 -10.12 -7.29
CA CYS A 115 -6.51 -8.96 -8.08
C CYS A 115 -5.02 -9.01 -8.41
N GLU A 116 -4.65 -8.49 -9.59
CA GLU A 116 -3.26 -8.20 -9.97
C GLU A 116 -3.15 -6.73 -10.43
N LEU A 117 -2.15 -6.05 -9.87
CA LEU A 117 -1.77 -4.69 -10.24
C LEU A 117 -0.34 -4.69 -10.76
N TRP A 118 -0.12 -4.03 -11.89
CA TRP A 118 1.22 -3.80 -12.43
C TRP A 118 1.37 -2.33 -12.77
N ALA A 119 2.52 -1.77 -12.40
CA ALA A 119 2.93 -0.43 -12.78
C ALA A 119 4.45 -0.45 -13.00
N ASP A 120 4.87 -0.24 -14.22
CA ASP A 120 6.28 -0.43 -14.66
C ASP A 120 6.80 -1.82 -14.28
N ASP A 121 7.84 -1.89 -13.45
CA ASP A 121 8.42 -3.13 -12.91
C ASP A 121 7.86 -3.54 -11.54
N VAL A 122 6.87 -2.81 -11.01
CA VAL A 122 6.19 -3.15 -9.77
C VAL A 122 5.06 -4.12 -10.05
N ASN A 123 5.12 -5.28 -9.39
CA ASN A 123 4.08 -6.30 -9.46
C ASN A 123 3.47 -6.50 -8.08
N ALA A 124 2.15 -6.47 -8.01
CA ALA A 124 1.38 -6.83 -6.82
C ALA A 124 0.28 -7.82 -7.18
N ALA A 125 0.04 -8.78 -6.29
CA ALA A 125 -1.08 -9.71 -6.40
C ALA A 125 -1.75 -9.84 -5.03
N TYR A 126 -3.08 -9.83 -5.05
CA TYR A 126 -3.92 -9.87 -3.85
C TYR A 126 -4.66 -11.21 -3.79
N PHE A 127 -4.45 -11.91 -2.69
CA PHE A 127 -5.09 -13.19 -2.43
C PHE A 127 -6.21 -13.03 -1.40
N ASP A 128 -7.33 -13.69 -1.64
CA ASP A 128 -8.46 -13.68 -0.71
C ASP A 128 -8.12 -14.50 0.55
N THR A 129 -7.73 -13.79 1.59
CA THR A 129 -7.39 -14.37 2.90
C THR A 129 -8.32 -13.88 4.00
N ARG A 130 -9.55 -13.42 3.64
CA ARG A 130 -10.52 -12.87 4.59
C ARG A 130 -10.90 -13.84 5.70
N GLU A 131 -10.87 -15.13 5.45
CA GLU A 131 -11.10 -16.18 6.47
C GLU A 131 -9.95 -16.30 7.48
N VAL A 132 -8.73 -15.79 7.13
CA VAL A 132 -7.54 -15.90 7.97
C VAL A 132 -7.29 -14.60 8.76
N ASN A 133 -7.36 -13.45 8.10
CA ASN A 133 -6.95 -12.16 8.68
C ASN A 133 -8.02 -11.05 8.57
N GLY A 134 -9.21 -11.38 8.05
CA GLY A 134 -10.30 -10.41 7.86
C GLY A 134 -10.15 -9.52 6.62
N GLY A 135 -9.08 -9.68 5.84
CA GLY A 135 -8.79 -8.92 4.63
C GLY A 135 -8.06 -9.73 3.59
N PHE A 136 -7.51 -9.05 2.59
CA PHE A 136 -6.65 -9.69 1.60
C PHE A 136 -5.20 -9.78 2.09
N THR A 137 -4.40 -10.63 1.44
CA THR A 137 -2.94 -10.61 1.54
C THR A 137 -2.38 -10.18 0.19
N GLU A 138 -1.68 -9.05 0.19
CA GLU A 138 -0.89 -8.60 -0.95
C GLU A 138 0.50 -9.25 -0.89
N ILE A 139 0.96 -9.79 -2.01
CA ILE A 139 2.39 -10.02 -2.25
C ILE A 139 2.88 -8.93 -3.20
N HIS A 140 3.94 -8.26 -2.81
CA HIS A 140 4.51 -7.13 -3.54
C HIS A 140 5.96 -7.44 -3.91
N GLY A 141 6.31 -7.29 -5.18
CA GLY A 141 7.71 -7.39 -5.63
C GLY A 141 8.58 -6.31 -5.00
N ASP A 142 9.89 -6.54 -4.96
CA ASP A 142 10.88 -5.69 -4.30
C ASP A 142 11.85 -4.96 -5.25
N PRO A 143 11.38 -4.22 -6.29
CA PRO A 143 12.29 -3.45 -7.13
C PRO A 143 13.08 -2.44 -6.29
N VAL A 144 14.36 -2.28 -6.61
CA VAL A 144 15.32 -1.48 -5.81
C VAL A 144 14.82 -0.05 -5.56
N HIS A 145 14.20 0.59 -6.57
CA HIS A 145 13.69 1.96 -6.43
C HIS A 145 12.51 2.06 -5.45
N ILE A 146 11.68 1.01 -5.35
CA ILE A 146 10.59 0.95 -4.37
C ILE A 146 11.15 0.80 -2.95
N LEU A 147 12.13 -0.07 -2.76
CA LEU A 147 12.79 -0.22 -1.48
C LEU A 147 13.47 1.09 -1.04
N ALA A 148 14.12 1.81 -1.96
CA ALA A 148 14.72 3.11 -1.70
C ALA A 148 13.68 4.17 -1.33
N SER A 149 12.53 4.17 -1.99
CA SER A 149 11.41 5.05 -1.66
C SER A 149 10.87 4.76 -0.26
N PHE A 150 10.63 3.49 0.06
CA PHE A 150 10.14 3.07 1.37
C PHE A 150 11.12 3.42 2.49
N ALA A 151 12.44 3.21 2.28
CA ALA A 151 13.47 3.62 3.21
C ALA A 151 13.48 5.14 3.45
N THR A 152 13.25 5.92 2.39
CA THR A 152 13.17 7.38 2.51
C THR A 152 11.95 7.82 3.30
N TRP A 153 10.78 7.24 3.04
CA TRP A 153 9.55 7.55 3.78
C TRP A 153 9.67 7.13 5.25
N LYS A 154 10.33 6.00 5.51
CA LYS A 154 10.62 5.55 6.88
C LYS A 154 11.53 6.54 7.62
N ARG A 155 12.61 7.03 6.99
CA ARG A 155 13.47 8.05 7.58
C ARG A 155 12.71 9.35 7.87
N ALA A 156 11.81 9.76 6.97
CA ALA A 156 10.97 10.93 7.22
C ALA A 156 10.08 10.72 8.46
N HIS A 157 9.53 9.53 8.63
CA HIS A 157 8.77 9.16 9.82
C HIS A 157 9.63 9.24 11.10
N ASP A 158 10.84 8.68 11.08
CA ASP A 158 11.72 8.66 12.25
C ASP A 158 12.17 10.07 12.68
N ASN A 159 12.11 11.04 11.78
CA ASN A 159 12.44 12.44 12.04
C ASN A 159 11.22 13.33 12.27
N LEU A 160 9.99 12.79 12.16
CA LEU A 160 8.75 13.54 12.32
C LEU A 160 8.63 14.10 13.75
N LYS A 161 8.34 15.38 13.87
CA LYS A 161 8.17 16.06 15.15
C LYS A 161 6.72 16.47 15.38
N PRO A 162 6.30 16.62 16.64
CA PRO A 162 5.00 17.19 16.95
C PRO A 162 4.83 18.58 16.29
N GLY A 163 3.77 18.72 15.50
CA GLY A 163 3.46 19.96 14.77
C GLY A 163 3.96 19.99 13.32
N ASP A 164 4.76 19.02 12.89
CA ASP A 164 5.11 18.88 11.46
C ASP A 164 3.88 18.46 10.64
N SER A 165 3.94 18.78 9.33
CA SER A 165 2.89 18.35 8.39
C SER A 165 2.78 16.82 8.35
N PRO A 166 1.56 16.26 8.42
CA PRO A 166 1.34 14.84 8.21
C PRO A 166 1.46 14.43 6.74
N ILE A 167 1.57 15.38 5.82
CA ILE A 167 1.72 15.15 4.38
C ILE A 167 3.14 15.55 3.97
N MET A 168 3.81 14.65 3.24
CA MET A 168 5.15 14.88 2.71
C MET A 168 5.09 15.85 1.53
N ASP A 169 5.89 16.90 1.59
CA ASP A 169 6.07 17.82 0.46
C ASP A 169 7.00 17.19 -0.58
N MET A 170 6.40 16.65 -1.63
CA MET A 170 7.13 16.04 -2.75
C MET A 170 7.73 17.08 -3.72
N SER A 171 7.45 18.37 -3.55
CA SER A 171 8.06 19.45 -4.34
C SER A 171 9.44 19.86 -3.80
N ALA A 172 9.73 19.52 -2.55
CA ALA A 172 11.04 19.76 -1.97
C ALA A 172 12.09 18.87 -2.67
N PRO A 173 13.28 19.41 -3.02
CA PRO A 173 14.32 18.58 -3.62
C PRO A 173 14.68 17.44 -2.67
N PHE A 174 14.72 16.23 -3.23
CA PHE A 174 15.08 15.01 -2.52
C PHE A 174 16.43 15.23 -1.84
N GLN A 175 16.45 15.39 -0.52
CA GLN A 175 17.70 15.39 0.22
C GLN A 175 18.19 13.96 0.26
N GLU A 176 19.12 13.61 -0.63
CA GLU A 176 19.91 12.38 -0.52
C GLU A 176 20.65 12.40 0.82
N GLY A 177 19.98 11.94 1.86
CA GLY A 177 20.63 11.59 3.11
C GLY A 177 21.50 10.37 2.84
N ARG A 178 22.78 10.58 2.70
CA ARG A 178 23.79 9.52 2.66
C ARG A 178 23.84 8.85 4.04
N ASP A 179 23.01 7.86 4.20
CA ASP A 179 23.21 6.88 5.27
C ASP A 179 23.33 5.50 4.64
N PRO A 180 24.54 4.93 4.58
CA PRO A 180 24.79 3.62 3.99
C PRO A 180 24.24 2.45 4.80
N ASP A 181 23.69 2.69 6.00
CA ASP A 181 23.27 1.62 6.93
C ASP A 181 21.81 1.15 6.73
N TYR A 182 21.12 1.59 5.65
CA TYR A 182 19.74 1.22 5.32
C TYR A 182 19.56 0.45 4.00
N LEU A 183 20.63 -0.20 3.51
CA LEU A 183 20.54 -1.15 2.40
C LEU A 183 20.73 -2.58 2.89
#